data_f350e8064ee94ba43180c5444763b121
#
_entry.id   f350e8064ee94ba43180c5444763b121
#
_cell.length_a   1.000
_cell.length_b   1.000
_cell.length_c   1.000
_cell.angle_alpha   90.00
_cell.angle_beta   90.00
_cell.angle_gamma   90.00
#
_symmetry.space_group_name_H-M   'P 1'
#
loop_
_entity.id
_entity.type
_entity.pdbx_description
1 polymer ?
#
loop_
_entity_poly.entity_id
_entity_poly.type
_entity_poly.pdbx_seq_one_letter_code
_entity_poly.pdbx_strand_id
1 'polypeptide(L)'
;MADILQPAEIVEIGIEKEKKRRDFYALAAERFAGTKELGELFARLRDWEVEHIRKFEAIRDGMKKAQYTESYPGEIEGYMDALVDGDLYAKITPEKFGEIVKTPVDALDRGIGFEKDAILFFIQLARFIDPANREIVDLLVKEEQQHMIYLFNMKKELTGRIRA
;
A
#
# COMPACT_ATOMS: atom_id res chain seq x y z
N MET A 1 -6.69 25.27 -17.90
CA MET A 1 -6.71 25.32 -16.43
C MET A 1 -6.18 23.99 -15.96
N ALA A 2 -5.15 24.00 -15.11
CA ALA A 2 -4.73 22.76 -14.49
C ALA A 2 -5.90 22.26 -13.62
N ASP A 3 -6.33 21.02 -13.83
CA ASP A 3 -7.30 20.38 -12.95
C ASP A 3 -6.65 20.21 -11.58
N ILE A 4 -7.14 20.95 -10.61
CA ILE A 4 -6.65 20.84 -9.22
C ILE A 4 -7.21 19.55 -8.66
N LEU A 5 -6.33 18.60 -8.33
CA LEU A 5 -6.71 17.36 -7.66
C LEU A 5 -7.52 17.64 -6.39
N GLN A 6 -8.71 17.08 -6.34
CA GLN A 6 -9.56 17.18 -5.16
C GLN A 6 -9.09 16.16 -4.10
N PRO A 7 -9.24 16.45 -2.80
CA PRO A 7 -8.88 15.50 -1.75
C PRO A 7 -9.48 14.10 -1.94
N ALA A 8 -10.70 13.99 -2.45
CA ALA A 8 -11.32 12.71 -2.76
C ALA A 8 -10.59 11.93 -3.87
N GLU A 9 -10.00 12.61 -4.85
CA GLU A 9 -9.20 11.99 -5.91
C GLU A 9 -7.87 11.45 -5.36
N ILE A 10 -7.28 12.15 -4.39
CA ILE A 10 -6.08 11.66 -3.68
C ILE A 10 -6.40 10.40 -2.89
N VAL A 11 -7.54 10.35 -2.21
CA VAL A 11 -8.01 9.14 -1.51
C VAL A 11 -8.23 7.99 -2.50
N GLU A 12 -8.79 8.27 -3.68
CA GLU A 12 -9.00 7.27 -4.74
C GLU A 12 -7.67 6.66 -5.23
N ILE A 13 -6.64 7.47 -5.38
CA ILE A 13 -5.28 6.96 -5.68
C ILE A 13 -4.82 6.00 -4.58
N GLY A 14 -5.04 6.34 -3.31
CA GLY A 14 -4.76 5.46 -2.18
C GLY A 14 -5.48 4.13 -2.29
N ILE A 15 -6.79 4.17 -2.57
CA ILE A 15 -7.61 2.96 -2.77
C ILE A 15 -7.05 2.06 -3.87
N GLU A 16 -6.67 2.64 -5.01
CA GLU A 16 -6.08 1.86 -6.11
C GLU A 16 -4.73 1.23 -5.74
N LYS A 17 -3.91 1.92 -4.94
CA LYS A 17 -2.66 1.35 -4.40
C LYS A 17 -2.95 0.18 -3.46
N GLU A 18 -3.93 0.31 -2.56
CA GLU A 18 -4.37 -0.78 -1.67
C GLU A 18 -4.84 -2.02 -2.44
N LYS A 19 -5.64 -1.82 -3.50
CA LYS A 19 -6.09 -2.91 -4.37
C LYS A 19 -4.92 -3.66 -5.00
N LYS A 20 -3.90 -2.96 -5.47
CA LYS A 20 -2.71 -3.57 -6.06
C LYS A 20 -1.89 -4.35 -5.03
N ARG A 21 -1.74 -3.83 -3.81
CA ARG A 21 -1.09 -4.56 -2.70
C ARG A 21 -1.87 -5.82 -2.34
N ARG A 22 -3.19 -5.71 -2.17
CA ARG A 22 -4.08 -6.85 -1.94
C ARG A 22 -3.87 -7.95 -2.99
N ASP A 23 -3.87 -7.58 -4.27
CA ASP A 23 -3.72 -8.53 -5.37
C ASP A 23 -2.33 -9.19 -5.36
N PHE A 24 -1.29 -8.43 -5.05
CA PHE A 24 0.06 -8.98 -4.87
C PHE A 24 0.10 -9.99 -3.72
N TYR A 25 -0.44 -9.64 -2.56
CA TYR A 25 -0.46 -10.55 -1.40
C TYR A 25 -1.33 -11.80 -1.63
N ALA A 26 -2.40 -11.68 -2.41
CA ALA A 26 -3.19 -12.84 -2.83
C ALA A 26 -2.37 -13.84 -3.66
N LEU A 27 -1.62 -13.35 -4.65
CA LEU A 27 -0.73 -14.18 -5.47
C LEU A 27 0.41 -14.78 -4.64
N ALA A 28 0.99 -14.01 -3.72
CA ALA A 28 2.03 -14.51 -2.82
C ALA A 28 1.51 -15.59 -1.85
N ALA A 29 0.32 -15.41 -1.30
CA ALA A 29 -0.33 -16.41 -0.44
C ALA A 29 -0.56 -17.73 -1.17
N GLU A 30 -1.03 -17.67 -2.42
CA GLU A 30 -1.23 -18.84 -3.27
C GLU A 30 0.11 -19.52 -3.62
N ARG A 31 1.08 -18.73 -4.07
CA ARG A 31 2.40 -19.23 -4.49
C ARG A 31 3.13 -19.96 -3.36
N PHE A 32 3.04 -19.44 -2.14
CA PHE A 32 3.76 -19.95 -0.99
C PHE A 32 2.90 -20.73 0.01
N ALA A 33 1.73 -21.19 -0.42
CA ALA A 33 0.81 -21.99 0.42
C ALA A 33 1.45 -23.28 0.98
N GLY A 34 2.45 -23.82 0.29
CA GLY A 34 3.22 -25.00 0.76
C GLY A 34 4.09 -24.73 2.00
N THR A 35 4.38 -23.48 2.32
CA THR A 35 5.05 -23.06 3.56
C THR A 35 4.03 -22.37 4.43
N LYS A 36 3.48 -23.08 5.42
CA LYS A 36 2.32 -22.67 6.21
C LYS A 36 2.43 -21.23 6.73
N GLU A 37 3.50 -20.93 7.46
CA GLU A 37 3.70 -19.64 8.12
C GLU A 37 3.78 -18.49 7.09
N LEU A 38 4.40 -18.75 5.95
CA LEU A 38 4.55 -17.76 4.88
C LEU A 38 3.24 -17.52 4.12
N GLY A 39 2.55 -18.59 3.76
CA GLY A 39 1.23 -18.51 3.12
C GLY A 39 0.20 -17.80 4.01
N GLU A 40 0.17 -18.11 5.30
CA GLU A 40 -0.70 -17.47 6.28
C GLU A 40 -0.37 -15.98 6.48
N LEU A 41 0.91 -15.60 6.47
CA LEU A 41 1.31 -14.20 6.56
C LEU A 41 0.77 -13.40 5.37
N PHE A 42 1.02 -13.87 4.14
CA PHE A 42 0.52 -13.17 2.95
C PHE A 42 -1.00 -13.16 2.86
N ALA A 43 -1.69 -14.21 3.30
CA ALA A 43 -3.15 -14.22 3.36
C ALA A 43 -3.69 -13.18 4.35
N ARG A 44 -3.07 -13.03 5.51
CA ARG A 44 -3.43 -11.98 6.48
C ARG A 44 -3.17 -10.58 5.94
N LEU A 45 -2.02 -10.35 5.32
CA LEU A 45 -1.71 -9.06 4.68
C LEU A 45 -2.78 -8.72 3.63
N ARG A 46 -3.11 -9.65 2.73
CA ARG A 46 -4.22 -9.47 1.78
C ARG A 46 -5.51 -9.01 2.46
N ASP A 47 -5.90 -9.68 3.55
CA ASP A 47 -7.16 -9.41 4.23
C ASP A 47 -7.14 -8.04 4.94
N TRP A 48 -5.99 -7.61 5.47
CA TRP A 48 -5.81 -6.27 6.03
C TRP A 48 -5.94 -5.18 4.96
N GLU A 49 -5.37 -5.39 3.76
CA GLU A 49 -5.56 -4.45 2.64
C GLU A 49 -7.05 -4.30 2.25
N VAL A 50 -7.83 -5.36 2.34
CA VAL A 50 -9.29 -5.27 2.13
C VAL A 50 -9.95 -4.35 3.16
N GLU A 51 -9.55 -4.42 4.42
CA GLU A 51 -10.06 -3.52 5.47
C GLU A 51 -9.59 -2.07 5.27
N HIS A 52 -8.35 -1.85 4.83
CA HIS A 52 -7.85 -0.52 4.48
C HIS A 52 -8.65 0.09 3.33
N ILE A 53 -8.92 -0.66 2.28
CA ILE A 53 -9.78 -0.22 1.16
C ILE A 53 -11.13 0.27 1.69
N ARG A 54 -11.79 -0.50 2.55
CA ARG A 54 -13.08 -0.12 3.14
C ARG A 54 -13.01 1.17 3.95
N LYS A 55 -11.95 1.34 4.76
CA LYS A 55 -11.71 2.57 5.54
C LYS A 55 -11.54 3.78 4.61
N PHE A 56 -10.76 3.66 3.56
CA PHE A 56 -10.55 4.74 2.59
C PHE A 56 -11.80 5.05 1.77
N GLU A 57 -12.56 4.05 1.36
CA GLU A 57 -13.84 4.25 0.68
C GLU A 57 -14.82 5.03 1.57
N ALA A 58 -14.90 4.72 2.85
CA ALA A 58 -15.72 5.44 3.80
C ALA A 58 -15.25 6.91 3.97
N ILE A 59 -13.95 7.16 4.01
CA ILE A 59 -13.38 8.51 4.05
C ILE A 59 -13.75 9.27 2.78
N ARG A 60 -13.51 8.69 1.61
CA ARG A 60 -13.83 9.30 0.31
C ARG A 60 -15.30 9.69 0.20
N ASP A 61 -16.18 8.77 0.55
CA ASP A 61 -17.65 8.95 0.39
C ASP A 61 -18.20 10.00 1.39
N GLY A 62 -17.52 10.20 2.52
CA GLY A 62 -17.85 11.25 3.49
C GLY A 62 -17.23 12.62 3.20
N MET A 63 -16.34 12.73 2.22
CA MET A 63 -15.64 13.98 1.94
C MET A 63 -16.55 14.98 1.21
N LYS A 64 -16.62 16.20 1.76
CA LYS A 64 -17.21 17.35 1.06
C LYS A 64 -16.17 17.92 0.10
N LYS A 65 -16.63 18.50 -1.03
CA LYS A 65 -15.76 19.27 -1.92
C LYS A 65 -15.04 20.34 -1.10
N ALA A 66 -13.75 20.15 -0.88
CA ALA A 66 -12.90 21.13 -0.21
C ALA A 66 -11.95 21.73 -1.25
N GLN A 67 -11.82 23.05 -1.22
CA GLN A 67 -10.76 23.73 -1.97
C GLN A 67 -9.57 23.91 -1.04
N TYR A 68 -8.39 23.55 -1.49
CA TYR A 68 -7.14 23.89 -0.83
C TYR A 68 -6.24 24.63 -1.82
N THR A 69 -5.33 25.44 -1.25
CA THR A 69 -4.41 26.26 -2.04
C THR A 69 -3.08 25.55 -2.16
N GLU A 70 -2.67 25.28 -3.38
CA GLU A 70 -1.31 24.82 -3.67
C GLU A 70 -0.30 25.97 -3.54
N SER A 71 0.91 25.68 -3.09
CA SER A 71 2.03 26.64 -3.07
C SER A 71 2.51 26.96 -4.49
N TYR A 72 2.51 25.92 -5.34
CA TYR A 72 2.81 26.04 -6.77
C TYR A 72 1.79 25.27 -7.59
N PRO A 73 1.31 25.82 -8.73
CA PRO A 73 0.34 25.15 -9.60
C PRO A 73 0.85 23.76 -10.05
N GLY A 74 0.05 22.73 -9.86
CA GLY A 74 0.38 21.34 -10.24
C GLY A 74 1.38 20.63 -9.33
N GLU A 75 1.76 21.23 -8.21
CA GLU A 75 2.70 20.63 -7.23
C GLU A 75 2.16 19.29 -6.71
N ILE A 76 0.90 19.25 -6.32
CA ILE A 76 0.29 18.06 -5.74
C ILE A 76 0.09 16.99 -6.81
N GLU A 77 -0.43 17.37 -7.98
CA GLU A 77 -0.61 16.45 -9.10
C GLU A 77 0.71 15.80 -9.50
N GLY A 78 1.75 16.59 -9.74
CA GLY A 78 3.07 16.08 -10.09
C GLY A 78 3.69 15.19 -9.01
N TYR A 79 3.47 15.51 -7.73
CA TYR A 79 3.93 14.67 -6.62
C TYR A 79 3.16 13.36 -6.55
N MET A 80 1.83 13.39 -6.71
CA MET A 80 0.99 12.19 -6.70
C MET A 80 1.29 11.30 -7.89
N ASP A 81 1.49 11.87 -9.08
CA ASP A 81 1.91 11.14 -10.28
C ASP A 81 3.24 10.42 -10.03
N ALA A 82 4.21 11.10 -9.44
CA ALA A 82 5.49 10.50 -9.09
C ALA A 82 5.37 9.36 -8.06
N LEU A 83 4.41 9.43 -7.14
CA LEU A 83 4.14 8.34 -6.19
C LEU A 83 3.43 7.14 -6.83
N VAL A 84 2.66 7.37 -7.89
CA VAL A 84 1.92 6.31 -8.61
C VAL A 84 2.76 5.72 -9.73
N ASP A 85 3.60 6.55 -10.37
CA ASP A 85 4.45 6.14 -11.48
C ASP A 85 5.66 5.34 -10.97
N GLY A 86 5.61 4.04 -11.19
CA GLY A 86 6.71 3.15 -10.86
C GLY A 86 6.34 1.68 -11.06
N ASP A 87 7.35 0.86 -11.31
CA ASP A 87 7.21 -0.60 -11.48
C ASP A 87 6.55 -1.28 -10.27
N LEU A 88 6.61 -0.63 -9.10
CA LEU A 88 6.04 -1.15 -7.87
C LEU A 88 4.52 -1.34 -7.98
N TYR A 89 3.82 -0.40 -8.65
CA TYR A 89 2.36 -0.41 -8.81
C TYR A 89 1.89 -0.74 -10.23
N ALA A 90 2.77 -1.23 -11.09
CA ALA A 90 2.34 -1.79 -12.37
C ALA A 90 1.34 -2.92 -12.13
N LYS A 91 0.34 -3.06 -13.01
CA LYS A 91 -0.66 -4.12 -12.90
C LYS A 91 0.03 -5.48 -12.80
N ILE A 92 -0.16 -6.16 -11.68
CA ILE A 92 0.43 -7.47 -11.42
C ILE A 92 -0.53 -8.55 -11.90
N THR A 93 -0.15 -9.23 -12.99
CA THR A 93 -0.79 -10.47 -13.42
C THR A 93 -0.05 -11.67 -12.81
N PRO A 94 -0.66 -12.88 -12.78
CA PRO A 94 0.04 -14.09 -12.32
C PRO A 94 1.37 -14.33 -13.06
N GLU A 95 1.41 -14.06 -14.37
CA GLU A 95 2.61 -14.19 -15.20
C GLU A 95 3.69 -13.21 -14.75
N LYS A 96 3.34 -11.93 -14.61
CA LYS A 96 4.25 -10.87 -14.17
C LYS A 96 4.75 -11.13 -12.75
N PHE A 97 3.86 -11.60 -11.86
CA PHE A 97 4.25 -12.02 -10.51
C PHE A 97 5.31 -13.12 -10.57
N GLY A 98 5.11 -14.16 -11.40
CA GLY A 98 6.07 -15.24 -11.58
C GLY A 98 7.41 -14.80 -12.21
N GLU A 99 7.43 -13.70 -12.95
CA GLU A 99 8.66 -13.10 -13.49
C GLU A 99 9.48 -12.38 -12.41
N ILE A 100 8.84 -11.64 -11.52
CA ILE A 100 9.50 -10.79 -10.52
C ILE A 100 9.71 -11.47 -9.16
N VAL A 101 8.92 -12.50 -8.84
CA VAL A 101 9.01 -13.25 -7.59
C VAL A 101 9.49 -14.68 -7.87
N LYS A 102 10.76 -14.93 -7.63
CA LYS A 102 11.38 -16.26 -7.80
C LYS A 102 11.48 -17.00 -6.47
N THR A 103 11.71 -16.27 -5.38
CA THR A 103 11.93 -16.82 -4.05
C THR A 103 10.97 -16.19 -3.03
N PRO A 104 10.77 -16.82 -1.87
CA PRO A 104 10.05 -16.18 -0.76
C PRO A 104 10.63 -14.83 -0.36
N VAL A 105 11.94 -14.67 -0.42
CA VAL A 105 12.63 -13.42 -0.07
C VAL A 105 12.26 -12.31 -1.05
N ASP A 106 12.14 -12.60 -2.35
CA ASP A 106 11.70 -11.62 -3.34
C ASP A 106 10.30 -11.07 -3.01
N ALA A 107 9.38 -11.95 -2.62
CA ALA A 107 8.03 -11.54 -2.23
C ALA A 107 8.03 -10.69 -0.96
N LEU A 108 8.84 -11.06 0.04
CA LEU A 108 8.95 -10.31 1.29
C LEU A 108 9.59 -8.94 1.08
N ASP A 109 10.62 -8.84 0.24
CA ASP A 109 11.25 -7.56 -0.09
C ASP A 109 10.32 -6.64 -0.86
N ARG A 110 9.55 -7.19 -1.78
CA ARG A 110 8.52 -6.42 -2.51
C ARG A 110 7.43 -5.94 -1.53
N GLY A 111 6.97 -6.80 -0.64
CA GLY A 111 6.02 -6.44 0.41
C GLY A 111 6.54 -5.30 1.28
N ILE A 112 7.77 -5.39 1.79
CA ILE A 112 8.40 -4.31 2.57
C ILE A 112 8.46 -3.00 1.78
N GLY A 113 8.73 -3.06 0.48
CA GLY A 113 8.67 -1.90 -0.42
C GLY A 113 7.27 -1.28 -0.49
N PHE A 114 6.24 -2.10 -0.59
CA PHE A 114 4.84 -1.66 -0.58
C PHE A 114 4.46 -0.96 0.73
N GLU A 115 4.82 -1.52 1.88
CA GLU A 115 4.49 -0.91 3.18
C GLU A 115 5.23 0.42 3.39
N LYS A 116 6.48 0.52 2.97
CA LYS A 116 7.22 1.80 3.00
C LYS A 116 6.53 2.87 2.15
N ASP A 117 6.10 2.51 0.96
CA ASP A 117 5.38 3.43 0.06
C ASP A 117 4.02 3.82 0.65
N ALA A 118 3.30 2.87 1.23
CA ALA A 118 2.02 3.13 1.92
C ALA A 118 2.18 4.14 3.04
N ILE A 119 3.17 3.96 3.91
CA ILE A 119 3.45 4.86 5.02
C ILE A 119 3.72 6.28 4.51
N LEU A 120 4.57 6.43 3.50
CA LEU A 120 4.88 7.74 2.91
C LEU A 120 3.63 8.39 2.30
N PHE A 121 2.84 7.62 1.55
CA PHE A 121 1.61 8.11 0.94
C PHE A 121 0.59 8.55 1.99
N PHE A 122 0.35 7.77 3.03
CA PHE A 122 -0.64 8.07 4.06
C PHE A 122 -0.25 9.29 4.90
N ILE A 123 1.03 9.46 5.21
CA ILE A 123 1.53 10.66 5.89
C ILE A 123 1.22 11.91 5.06
N GLN A 124 1.38 11.85 3.74
CA GLN A 124 1.04 12.97 2.86
C GLN A 124 -0.48 13.16 2.75
N LEU A 125 -1.24 12.07 2.57
CA LEU A 125 -2.69 12.09 2.50
C LEU A 125 -3.32 12.78 3.73
N ALA A 126 -2.80 12.53 4.93
CA ALA A 126 -3.28 13.13 6.16
C ALA A 126 -3.29 14.67 6.14
N ARG A 127 -2.49 15.29 5.27
CA ARG A 127 -2.43 16.76 5.12
C ARG A 127 -3.62 17.33 4.34
N PHE A 128 -4.32 16.51 3.56
CA PHE A 128 -5.40 16.92 2.65
C PHE A 128 -6.78 16.55 3.15
N ILE A 129 -6.88 15.87 4.29
CA ILE A 129 -8.14 15.41 4.85
C ILE A 129 -8.47 16.16 6.14
N ASP A 130 -9.75 16.15 6.50
CA ASP A 130 -10.24 16.81 7.72
C ASP A 130 -9.69 16.12 9.00
N PRO A 131 -9.65 16.85 10.14
CA PRO A 131 -9.08 16.33 11.38
C PRO A 131 -9.69 15.01 11.88
N ALA A 132 -10.98 14.79 11.66
CA ALA A 132 -11.66 13.57 12.12
C ALA A 132 -11.18 12.33 11.33
N ASN A 133 -11.01 12.47 10.02
CA ASN A 133 -10.48 11.41 9.17
C ASN A 133 -8.96 11.25 9.31
N ARG A 134 -8.25 12.29 9.73
CA ARG A 134 -6.80 12.25 9.96
C ARG A 134 -6.41 11.23 11.01
N GLU A 135 -7.16 11.11 12.11
CA GLU A 135 -6.93 10.08 13.14
C GLU A 135 -7.00 8.66 12.56
N ILE A 136 -7.94 8.41 11.64
CA ILE A 136 -8.07 7.12 10.96
C ILE A 136 -6.83 6.83 10.13
N VAL A 137 -6.34 7.81 9.38
CA VAL A 137 -5.13 7.65 8.54
C VAL A 137 -3.87 7.47 9.41
N ASP A 138 -3.77 8.15 10.54
CA ASP A 138 -2.66 7.96 11.48
C ASP A 138 -2.65 6.54 12.08
N LEU A 139 -3.81 5.95 12.31
CA LEU A 139 -3.93 4.54 12.71
C LEU A 139 -3.50 3.61 11.58
N LEU A 140 -3.91 3.89 10.33
CA LEU A 140 -3.46 3.12 9.16
C LEU A 140 -1.94 3.14 9.00
N VAL A 141 -1.29 4.28 9.19
CA VAL A 141 0.18 4.37 9.19
C VAL A 141 0.81 3.42 10.20
N LYS A 142 0.24 3.31 11.41
CA LYS A 142 0.72 2.39 12.44
C LYS A 142 0.48 0.93 12.05
N GLU A 143 -0.64 0.62 11.42
CA GLU A 143 -0.94 -0.71 10.90
C GLU A 143 0.08 -1.11 9.84
N GLU A 144 0.43 -0.22 8.88
CA GLU A 144 1.45 -0.50 7.85
C GLU A 144 2.86 -0.65 8.44
N GLN A 145 3.19 0.11 9.47
CA GLN A 145 4.44 -0.10 10.21
C GLN A 145 4.49 -1.51 10.82
N GLN A 146 3.39 -2.00 11.35
CA GLN A 146 3.30 -3.34 11.90
C GLN A 146 3.39 -4.42 10.82
N HIS A 147 2.76 -4.22 9.66
CA HIS A 147 2.88 -5.12 8.51
C HIS A 147 4.33 -5.23 8.04
N MET A 148 5.02 -4.10 7.96
CA MET A 148 6.45 -4.07 7.61
C MET A 148 7.30 -4.89 8.60
N ILE A 149 6.99 -4.80 9.90
CA ILE A 149 7.68 -5.58 10.94
C ILE A 149 7.43 -7.09 10.74
N TYR A 150 6.21 -7.52 10.45
CA TYR A 150 5.90 -8.93 10.19
C TYR A 150 6.67 -9.46 8.99
N LEU A 151 6.68 -8.72 7.88
CA LEU A 151 7.42 -9.09 6.67
C LEU A 151 8.94 -9.17 6.94
N PHE A 152 9.48 -8.20 7.65
CA PHE A 152 10.91 -8.16 7.99
C PHE A 152 11.32 -9.32 8.91
N ASN A 153 10.52 -9.63 9.92
CA ASN A 153 10.77 -10.74 10.81
C ASN A 153 10.73 -12.08 10.08
N MET A 154 9.74 -12.30 9.22
CA MET A 154 9.66 -13.49 8.37
C MET A 154 10.91 -13.62 7.47
N LYS A 155 11.35 -12.51 6.87
CA LYS A 155 12.58 -12.49 6.08
C LYS A 155 13.80 -12.89 6.90
N LYS A 156 13.94 -12.36 8.12
CA LYS A 156 15.04 -12.74 9.04
C LYS A 156 15.02 -14.23 9.38
N GLU A 157 13.86 -14.78 9.67
CA GLU A 157 13.73 -16.21 9.97
C GLU A 157 14.14 -17.08 8.79
N LEU A 158 13.64 -16.77 7.58
CA LEU A 158 13.98 -17.53 6.38
C LEU A 158 15.46 -17.43 6.03
N THR A 159 16.05 -16.25 6.09
CA THR A 159 17.48 -16.05 5.80
C THR A 159 18.38 -16.64 6.89
N GLY A 160 17.95 -16.65 8.15
CA GLY A 160 18.63 -17.33 9.25
C GLY A 160 18.65 -18.85 9.09
N ARG A 161 17.55 -19.46 8.64
CA ARG A 161 17.46 -20.91 8.35
C ARG A 161 18.38 -21.34 7.19
N ILE A 162 18.58 -20.47 6.19
CA ILE A 162 19.45 -20.75 5.04
C ILE A 162 20.94 -20.69 5.44
N ARG A 163 21.30 -19.87 6.43
CA ARG A 163 22.68 -19.69 6.91
C ARG A 163 23.09 -20.72 7.97
N ALA A 164 22.14 -21.43 8.51
CA ALA A 164 22.36 -22.52 9.47
C ALA A 164 22.50 -23.88 8.77
#